data_b05a7b6c7aed3ced7a883710a9a0f4fa
#
_entry.id   b05a7b6c7aed3ced7a883710a9a0f4fa
#
_cell.length_a   1.000
_cell.length_b   1.000
_cell.length_c   1.000
_cell.angle_alpha   90.00
_cell.angle_beta   90.00
_cell.angle_gamma   90.00
#
_symmetry.space_group_name_H-M   'P 1'
#
loop_
_entity.id
_entity.type
_entity.pdbx_description
1 polymer ?
#
loop_
_entity_poly.entity_id
_entity_poly.type
_entity_poly.pdbx_seq_one_letter_code
_entity_poly.pdbx_strand_id
1 'polypeptide(L)'
;MEKNRILIVVNSVYQLFTAVHMRTAILREPEADLLLTDVTPQLKECRTRLEETGLFHRILWGTTLQWCKKYAGAKGEVLTEGFRDPRSVLHWTLSDELGDYSEVYFSNFDPFIRLLACWFYRQPCAFFCYEDGFSSYVIDALREDRAPINRHPEGRRIREKLAGVLLYEPRLAMRGDGVRNLPLPKVRREEGEGKTLLNHIFDYKKPEDMADFIFLEQSFRAEGIRTNDITLMRICQQAVGPGRFLVKPHPRNPENL
;
A
#
# COMPACT_ATOMS: atom_id res chain seq x y z
N MET A 1 6.34 31.10 1.62
CA MET A 1 6.39 29.88 0.78
C MET A 1 5.58 28.83 1.49
N GLU A 2 4.46 28.41 0.92
CA GLU A 2 3.74 27.25 1.46
C GLU A 2 4.71 26.06 1.49
N LYS A 3 4.85 25.43 2.65
CA LYS A 3 5.65 24.21 2.76
C LYS A 3 5.02 23.15 1.86
N ASN A 4 5.75 22.68 0.88
CA ASN A 4 5.33 21.55 0.03
C ASN A 4 5.32 20.30 0.91
N ARG A 5 4.14 19.92 1.44
CA ARG A 5 3.95 18.75 2.30
C ARG A 5 3.20 17.67 1.53
N ILE A 6 3.63 16.44 1.68
CA ILE A 6 3.01 15.27 1.06
C ILE A 6 2.55 14.25 2.10
N LEU A 7 1.54 13.46 1.74
CA LEU A 7 1.06 12.31 2.53
C LEU A 7 1.32 11.01 1.77
N ILE A 8 1.94 10.02 2.43
CA ILE A 8 2.10 8.68 1.88
C ILE A 8 1.28 7.70 2.72
N VAL A 9 0.32 7.00 2.10
CA VAL A 9 -0.57 6.03 2.76
C VAL A 9 -0.08 4.62 2.50
N VAL A 10 0.03 3.82 3.56
CA VAL A 10 0.62 2.48 3.54
C VAL A 10 -0.28 1.48 4.25
N ASN A 11 -0.67 0.41 3.55
CA ASN A 11 -1.55 -0.66 4.03
C ASN A 11 -0.83 -2.01 4.18
N SER A 12 0.39 -2.15 3.66
CA SER A 12 1.14 -3.42 3.70
C SER A 12 2.64 -3.21 3.91
N VAL A 13 3.34 -4.28 4.30
CA VAL A 13 4.81 -4.26 4.46
C VAL A 13 5.51 -3.92 3.15
N TYR A 14 5.02 -4.45 2.02
CA TYR A 14 5.59 -4.11 0.71
C TYR A 14 5.37 -2.64 0.35
N GLN A 15 4.21 -2.09 0.67
CA GLN A 15 3.93 -0.67 0.47
C GLN A 15 4.83 0.21 1.35
N LEU A 16 5.11 -0.20 2.59
CA LEU A 16 6.08 0.50 3.45
C LEU A 16 7.48 0.50 2.83
N PHE A 17 7.93 -0.65 2.32
CA PHE A 17 9.20 -0.74 1.60
C PHE A 17 9.25 0.25 0.42
N THR A 18 8.20 0.27 -0.40
CA THR A 18 8.12 1.18 -1.55
C THR A 18 8.05 2.66 -1.11
N ALA A 19 7.31 2.97 -0.05
CA ALA A 19 7.22 4.33 0.51
C ALA A 19 8.59 4.85 1.00
N VAL A 20 9.34 4.03 1.73
CA VAL A 20 10.70 4.34 2.17
C VAL A 20 11.62 4.56 0.97
N HIS A 21 11.52 3.69 -0.04
CA HIS A 21 12.30 3.84 -1.27
C HIS A 21 11.94 5.12 -2.03
N MET A 22 10.65 5.42 -2.22
CA MET A 22 10.22 6.69 -2.84
C MET A 22 10.79 7.88 -2.07
N ARG A 23 10.72 7.86 -0.75
CA ARG A 23 11.18 8.93 0.11
C ARG A 23 12.68 9.19 -0.03
N THR A 24 13.48 8.12 -0.17
CA THR A 24 14.94 8.22 -0.34
C THR A 24 15.38 8.48 -1.78
N ALA A 25 14.60 8.09 -2.78
CA ALA A 25 14.99 8.17 -4.18
C ALA A 25 14.47 9.42 -4.91
N ILE A 26 13.17 9.74 -4.77
CA ILE A 26 12.48 10.75 -5.60
C ILE A 26 11.73 11.83 -4.82
N LEU A 27 11.37 11.59 -3.56
CA LEU A 27 10.57 12.50 -2.73
C LEU A 27 11.40 13.10 -1.57
N ARG A 28 12.65 13.45 -1.82
CA ARG A 28 13.60 13.90 -0.77
C ARG A 28 13.25 15.29 -0.22
N GLU A 29 12.89 16.21 -1.10
CA GLU A 29 12.71 17.62 -0.75
C GLU A 29 11.42 17.94 0.04
N PRO A 30 10.22 17.44 -0.35
CA PRO A 30 9.00 17.81 0.35
C PRO A 30 8.98 17.23 1.77
N GLU A 31 8.39 17.97 2.70
CA GLU A 31 8.07 17.43 4.03
C GLU A 31 7.02 16.34 3.89
N ALA A 32 7.24 15.14 4.42
CA ALA A 32 6.38 13.98 4.22
C ALA A 32 5.79 13.47 5.53
N ASP A 33 4.47 13.30 5.58
CA ASP A 33 3.77 12.54 6.59
C ASP A 33 3.51 11.11 6.07
N LEU A 34 3.65 10.12 6.95
CA LEU A 34 3.37 8.71 6.65
C LEU A 34 2.13 8.27 7.41
N LEU A 35 1.13 7.75 6.70
CA LEU A 35 -0.05 7.14 7.30
C LEU A 35 0.04 5.62 7.18
N LEU A 36 0.29 4.95 8.30
CA LEU A 36 0.22 3.50 8.45
C LEU A 36 -1.21 3.10 8.82
N THR A 37 -1.72 1.99 8.27
CA THR A 37 -3.07 1.52 8.54
C THR A 37 -3.10 0.14 9.20
N ASP A 38 -4.23 -0.17 9.84
CA ASP A 38 -4.49 -1.45 10.51
C ASP A 38 -4.83 -2.60 9.56
N VAL A 39 -4.77 -2.38 8.24
CA VAL A 39 -4.94 -3.46 7.24
C VAL A 39 -3.87 -4.54 7.40
N THR A 40 -2.65 -4.15 7.77
CA THR A 40 -1.55 -5.07 8.12
C THR A 40 -1.05 -4.72 9.53
N PRO A 41 -1.45 -5.47 10.57
CA PRO A 41 -1.10 -5.17 11.97
C PRO A 41 0.41 -5.04 12.24
N GLN A 42 1.25 -5.78 11.50
CA GLN A 42 2.71 -5.76 11.62
C GLN A 42 3.34 -4.39 11.34
N LEU A 43 2.64 -3.50 10.61
CA LEU A 43 3.10 -2.13 10.39
C LEU A 43 3.27 -1.34 11.69
N LYS A 44 2.48 -1.69 12.73
CA LYS A 44 2.59 -1.05 14.04
C LYS A 44 3.95 -1.29 14.69
N GLU A 45 4.54 -2.46 14.45
CA GLU A 45 5.85 -2.83 15.00
C GLU A 45 7.01 -2.02 14.37
N CYS A 46 6.80 -1.51 13.16
CA CYS A 46 7.79 -0.69 12.46
C CYS A 46 7.78 0.79 12.91
N ARG A 47 6.74 1.24 13.62
CA ARG A 47 6.49 2.65 13.90
C ARG A 47 7.65 3.34 14.63
N THR A 48 8.09 2.80 15.76
CA THR A 48 9.17 3.39 16.56
C THR A 48 10.46 3.50 15.75
N ARG A 49 10.82 2.44 15.02
CA ARG A 49 12.03 2.44 14.18
C ARG A 49 11.94 3.42 13.02
N LEU A 50 10.75 3.64 12.47
CA LEU A 50 10.51 4.69 11.48
C LEU A 50 10.69 6.10 12.07
N GLU A 51 10.19 6.33 13.28
CA GLU A 51 10.35 7.61 14.01
C GLU A 51 11.85 7.91 14.27
N GLU A 52 12.63 6.90 14.63
CA GLU A 52 14.09 6.99 14.84
C GLU A 52 14.86 7.41 13.58
N THR A 53 14.33 7.11 12.39
CA THR A 53 15.02 7.48 11.13
C THR A 53 14.94 8.98 10.79
N GLY A 54 13.96 9.70 11.33
CA GLY A 54 13.68 11.08 10.93
C GLY A 54 13.25 11.24 9.45
N LEU A 55 12.96 10.13 8.75
CA LEU A 55 12.62 10.13 7.31
C LEU A 55 11.28 10.81 7.03
N PHE A 56 10.35 10.74 7.99
CA PHE A 56 9.02 11.33 7.91
C PHE A 56 8.85 12.39 9.00
N HIS A 57 8.14 13.46 8.68
CA HIS A 57 7.84 14.52 9.63
C HIS A 57 6.87 14.04 10.72
N ARG A 58 5.82 13.31 10.33
CA ARG A 58 4.89 12.64 11.24
C ARG A 58 4.59 11.23 10.77
N ILE A 59 4.33 10.33 11.72
CA ILE A 59 3.86 8.97 11.45
C ILE A 59 2.49 8.82 12.11
N LEU A 60 1.45 8.84 11.27
CA LEU A 60 0.06 8.73 11.64
C LEU A 60 -0.36 7.25 11.65
N TRP A 61 -1.35 6.93 12.47
CA TRP A 61 -1.98 5.62 12.48
C TRP A 61 -3.46 5.72 12.13
N GLY A 62 -3.93 4.85 11.22
CA GLY A 62 -5.32 4.78 10.79
C GLY A 62 -5.97 3.43 11.09
N THR A 63 -7.13 3.45 11.77
CA THR A 63 -8.02 2.29 11.95
C THR A 63 -9.02 2.24 10.81
N THR A 64 -8.53 1.92 9.62
CA THR A 64 -9.27 2.04 8.35
C THR A 64 -9.99 0.76 7.93
N LEU A 65 -9.61 -0.40 8.51
CA LEU A 65 -10.10 -1.71 8.08
C LEU A 65 -11.61 -1.85 8.25
N GLN A 66 -12.17 -1.35 9.34
CA GLN A 66 -13.62 -1.37 9.57
C GLN A 66 -14.35 -0.51 8.55
N TRP A 67 -13.84 0.68 8.27
CA TRP A 67 -14.36 1.56 7.22
C TRP A 67 -14.35 0.85 5.86
N CYS A 68 -13.21 0.30 5.46
CA CYS A 68 -13.08 -0.40 4.20
C CYS A 68 -14.05 -1.59 4.08
N LYS A 69 -14.20 -2.40 5.12
CA LYS A 69 -15.16 -3.52 5.15
C LYS A 69 -16.61 -3.06 5.04
N LYS A 70 -16.98 -2.01 5.76
CA LYS A 70 -18.34 -1.46 5.75
C LYS A 70 -18.74 -0.95 4.37
N TYR A 71 -17.83 -0.27 3.68
CA TYR A 71 -18.16 0.45 2.44
C TYR A 71 -17.74 -0.26 1.15
N ALA A 72 -16.93 -1.31 1.19
CA ALA A 72 -16.48 -2.03 -0.02
C ALA A 72 -17.65 -2.58 -0.86
N GLY A 73 -18.67 -3.14 -0.21
CA GLY A 73 -19.88 -3.68 -0.87
C GLY A 73 -21.13 -2.80 -0.73
N ALA A 74 -21.01 -1.63 -0.08
CA ALA A 74 -22.16 -0.77 0.22
C ALA A 74 -22.74 -0.12 -1.04
N LYS A 75 -24.05 0.19 -1.02
CA LYS A 75 -24.79 0.80 -2.11
C LYS A 75 -25.63 1.99 -1.62
N GLY A 76 -25.97 2.90 -2.56
CA GLY A 76 -26.96 3.97 -2.35
C GLY A 76 -26.65 4.88 -1.16
N GLU A 77 -27.63 5.02 -0.27
CA GLU A 77 -27.56 5.94 0.88
C GLU A 77 -26.41 5.66 1.83
N VAL A 78 -26.05 4.39 2.04
CA VAL A 78 -24.94 4.00 2.92
C VAL A 78 -23.62 4.56 2.42
N LEU A 79 -23.37 4.50 1.10
CA LEU A 79 -22.17 5.13 0.51
C LEU A 79 -22.23 6.65 0.62
N THR A 80 -23.41 7.24 0.33
CA THR A 80 -23.60 8.69 0.40
C THR A 80 -23.35 9.21 1.81
N GLU A 81 -23.88 8.55 2.83
CA GLU A 81 -23.67 8.90 4.23
C GLU A 81 -22.16 8.90 4.57
N GLY A 82 -21.47 7.84 4.17
CA GLY A 82 -20.02 7.70 4.43
C GLY A 82 -19.17 8.81 3.83
N PHE A 83 -19.52 9.30 2.64
CA PHE A 83 -18.75 10.36 1.96
C PHE A 83 -19.24 11.79 2.23
N ARG A 84 -20.45 11.97 2.77
CA ARG A 84 -21.03 13.30 3.04
C ARG A 84 -20.26 14.04 4.14
N ASP A 85 -19.83 13.32 5.16
CA ASP A 85 -19.06 13.88 6.27
C ASP A 85 -17.70 13.17 6.43
N PRO A 86 -16.75 13.40 5.50
CA PRO A 86 -15.42 12.79 5.57
C PRO A 86 -14.65 13.26 6.82
N ARG A 87 -14.92 14.47 7.34
CA ARG A 87 -14.25 14.99 8.53
C ARG A 87 -14.54 14.15 9.76
N SER A 88 -15.80 13.87 10.03
CA SER A 88 -16.20 13.02 11.16
C SER A 88 -15.56 11.64 11.07
N VAL A 89 -15.58 11.00 9.89
CA VAL A 89 -14.98 9.69 9.70
C VAL A 89 -13.46 9.73 9.94
N LEU A 90 -12.76 10.72 9.41
CA LEU A 90 -11.32 10.85 9.58
C LEU A 90 -10.95 11.09 11.05
N HIS A 91 -11.74 11.89 11.78
CA HIS A 91 -11.51 12.19 13.19
C HIS A 91 -11.49 10.94 14.08
N TRP A 92 -12.40 9.98 13.87
CA TRP A 92 -12.40 8.76 14.68
C TRP A 92 -11.59 7.61 14.07
N THR A 93 -11.15 7.73 12.81
CA THR A 93 -10.36 6.71 12.11
C THR A 93 -8.86 6.92 12.30
N LEU A 94 -8.41 8.17 12.42
CA LEU A 94 -7.00 8.53 12.48
C LEU A 94 -6.55 8.89 13.90
N SER A 95 -5.28 8.60 14.19
CA SER A 95 -4.66 8.99 15.48
C SER A 95 -4.51 10.49 15.66
N ASP A 96 -4.38 11.23 14.54
CA ASP A 96 -4.14 12.67 14.51
C ASP A 96 -4.85 13.32 13.33
N GLU A 97 -5.05 14.62 13.38
CA GLU A 97 -5.63 15.38 12.27
C GLU A 97 -4.69 15.42 11.05
N LEU A 98 -5.28 15.33 9.87
CA LEU A 98 -4.55 15.54 8.62
C LEU A 98 -4.16 17.00 8.46
N GLY A 99 -2.96 17.23 7.94
CA GLY A 99 -2.51 18.54 7.50
C GLY A 99 -3.01 18.91 6.10
N ASP A 100 -2.54 20.05 5.62
CA ASP A 100 -2.68 20.43 4.23
C ASP A 100 -1.57 19.77 3.42
N TYR A 101 -1.93 19.06 2.35
CA TYR A 101 -0.99 18.37 1.48
C TYR A 101 -1.16 18.82 0.04
N SER A 102 -0.05 19.00 -0.65
CA SER A 102 -0.02 19.22 -2.11
C SER A 102 -0.22 17.91 -2.89
N GLU A 103 0.22 16.79 -2.31
CA GLU A 103 0.15 15.49 -2.95
C GLU A 103 -0.16 14.38 -1.94
N VAL A 104 -0.95 13.38 -2.36
CA VAL A 104 -1.24 12.15 -1.62
C VAL A 104 -0.81 10.95 -2.44
N TYR A 105 0.05 10.12 -1.87
CA TYR A 105 0.55 8.89 -2.47
C TYR A 105 -0.11 7.67 -1.83
N PHE A 106 -0.62 6.74 -2.62
CA PHE A 106 -1.31 5.53 -2.17
C PHE A 106 -1.09 4.38 -3.16
N SER A 107 -1.41 3.13 -2.78
CA SER A 107 -1.19 1.96 -3.65
C SER A 107 -2.45 1.30 -4.16
N ASN A 108 -3.54 1.38 -3.42
CA ASN A 108 -4.78 0.70 -3.77
C ASN A 108 -5.98 1.66 -3.72
N PHE A 109 -7.02 1.36 -4.49
CA PHE A 109 -8.22 2.18 -4.63
C PHE A 109 -9.31 1.74 -3.66
N ASP A 110 -8.96 1.54 -2.39
CA ASP A 110 -9.89 1.16 -1.35
C ASP A 110 -10.88 2.28 -0.98
N PRO A 111 -11.93 1.99 -0.19
CA PRO A 111 -12.90 2.98 0.23
C PRO A 111 -12.28 4.14 1.03
N PHE A 112 -11.22 3.89 1.79
CA PHE A 112 -10.57 4.93 2.59
C PHE A 112 -9.84 5.95 1.72
N ILE A 113 -9.15 5.51 0.68
CA ILE A 113 -8.50 6.42 -0.30
C ILE A 113 -9.54 7.29 -1.01
N ARG A 114 -10.73 6.73 -1.30
CA ARG A 114 -11.84 7.52 -1.87
C ARG A 114 -12.39 8.54 -0.88
N LEU A 115 -12.43 8.22 0.41
CA LEU A 115 -12.78 9.15 1.47
C LEU A 115 -11.77 10.32 1.54
N LEU A 116 -10.46 10.01 1.47
CA LEU A 116 -9.43 11.04 1.41
C LEU A 116 -9.59 11.93 0.16
N ALA A 117 -9.93 11.37 -0.99
CA ALA A 117 -10.21 12.15 -2.19
C ALA A 117 -11.42 13.09 -2.01
N CYS A 118 -12.45 12.67 -1.27
CA CYS A 118 -13.58 13.53 -0.90
C CYS A 118 -13.15 14.64 0.06
N TRP A 119 -12.34 14.34 1.05
CA TRP A 119 -11.81 15.31 2.01
C TRP A 119 -10.99 16.41 1.31
N PHE A 120 -10.07 16.01 0.43
CA PHE A 120 -9.21 16.93 -0.31
C PHE A 120 -9.85 17.48 -1.60
N TYR A 121 -11.14 17.21 -1.87
CA TYR A 121 -11.76 17.52 -3.16
C TYR A 121 -11.63 18.99 -3.58
N ARG A 122 -11.84 19.91 -2.65
CA ARG A 122 -11.77 21.36 -2.89
C ARG A 122 -10.38 21.99 -2.70
N GLN A 123 -9.41 21.17 -2.32
CA GLN A 123 -8.04 21.63 -2.09
C GLN A 123 -7.16 21.35 -3.30
N PRO A 124 -6.12 22.14 -3.57
CA PRO A 124 -5.18 21.92 -4.66
C PRO A 124 -4.23 20.74 -4.34
N CYS A 125 -4.81 19.57 -4.14
CA CYS A 125 -4.10 18.35 -3.79
C CYS A 125 -4.19 17.34 -4.92
N ALA A 126 -3.06 16.85 -5.44
CA ALA A 126 -2.99 15.80 -6.44
C ALA A 126 -2.83 14.41 -5.79
N PHE A 127 -3.38 13.37 -6.42
CA PHE A 127 -3.24 11.99 -5.97
C PHE A 127 -2.35 11.22 -6.93
N PHE A 128 -1.46 10.40 -6.37
CA PHE A 128 -0.58 9.51 -7.11
C PHE A 128 -0.73 8.09 -6.58
N CYS A 129 -0.95 7.14 -7.49
CA CYS A 129 -0.85 5.72 -7.14
C CYS A 129 0.59 5.26 -7.28
N TYR A 130 1.10 4.44 -6.36
CA TYR A 130 2.40 3.81 -6.50
C TYR A 130 2.28 2.27 -6.52
N GLU A 131 3.26 1.61 -7.08
CA GLU A 131 3.25 0.16 -7.31
C GLU A 131 3.05 -0.67 -6.04
N ASP A 132 2.13 -1.64 -6.14
CA ASP A 132 1.85 -2.67 -5.14
C ASP A 132 1.82 -4.07 -5.81
N GLY A 133 2.83 -4.35 -6.60
CA GLY A 133 2.98 -5.60 -7.34
C GLY A 133 2.27 -5.63 -8.69
N PHE A 134 2.03 -6.84 -9.21
CA PHE A 134 1.57 -7.07 -10.59
C PHE A 134 0.22 -6.41 -10.90
N SER A 135 -0.69 -6.34 -9.95
CA SER A 135 -2.00 -5.69 -10.13
C SER A 135 -1.90 -4.25 -10.60
N SER A 136 -0.87 -3.53 -10.17
CA SER A 136 -0.63 -2.12 -10.57
C SER A 136 -0.38 -1.94 -12.06
N TYR A 137 -0.01 -3.00 -12.78
CA TYR A 137 0.27 -2.98 -14.22
C TYR A 137 -0.92 -3.36 -15.08
N VAL A 138 -1.86 -4.15 -14.57
CA VAL A 138 -2.91 -4.80 -15.37
C VAL A 138 -4.33 -4.39 -14.99
N ILE A 139 -4.55 -3.93 -13.75
CA ILE A 139 -5.88 -3.55 -13.28
C ILE A 139 -6.09 -2.07 -13.51
N ASP A 140 -7.09 -1.73 -14.31
CA ASP A 140 -7.58 -0.37 -14.42
C ASP A 140 -8.09 0.10 -13.07
N ALA A 141 -7.34 1.01 -12.47
CA ALA A 141 -7.57 1.50 -11.12
C ALA A 141 -8.90 2.27 -11.02
N LEU A 142 -9.32 2.88 -12.12
CA LEU A 142 -10.54 3.69 -12.21
C LEU A 142 -11.71 2.93 -12.85
N ARG A 143 -11.63 1.61 -12.95
CA ARG A 143 -12.68 0.77 -13.53
C ARG A 143 -13.96 0.82 -12.71
N GLU A 144 -15.06 1.18 -13.37
CA GLU A 144 -16.35 1.46 -12.72
C GLU A 144 -17.28 0.24 -12.58
N ASP A 145 -17.00 -0.83 -13.29
CA ASP A 145 -17.93 -1.95 -13.50
C ASP A 145 -17.96 -3.00 -12.39
N ARG A 146 -17.00 -3.01 -11.46
CA ARG A 146 -16.84 -4.11 -10.51
C ARG A 146 -17.48 -3.89 -9.13
N ALA A 147 -17.50 -2.66 -8.61
CA ALA A 147 -18.04 -2.40 -7.29
C ALA A 147 -18.96 -1.17 -7.26
N PRO A 148 -20.04 -1.18 -6.44
CA PRO A 148 -20.93 -0.04 -6.30
C PRO A 148 -20.23 1.26 -5.95
N ILE A 149 -19.18 1.18 -5.12
CA ILE A 149 -18.35 2.32 -4.72
C ILE A 149 -17.67 2.99 -5.92
N ASN A 150 -17.28 2.22 -6.95
CA ASN A 150 -16.64 2.77 -8.16
C ASN A 150 -17.62 3.55 -9.03
N ARG A 151 -18.92 3.27 -8.91
CA ARG A 151 -19.99 3.95 -9.65
C ARG A 151 -20.62 5.11 -8.87
N HIS A 152 -20.37 5.19 -7.57
CA HIS A 152 -20.92 6.26 -6.74
C HIS A 152 -20.30 7.62 -7.11
N PRO A 153 -21.08 8.71 -7.29
CA PRO A 153 -20.55 10.02 -7.68
C PRO A 153 -19.42 10.52 -6.79
N GLU A 154 -19.58 10.41 -5.48
CA GLU A 154 -18.54 10.81 -4.53
C GLU A 154 -17.29 9.91 -4.61
N GLY A 155 -17.47 8.61 -4.83
CA GLY A 155 -16.35 7.67 -5.02
C GLY A 155 -15.54 7.94 -6.30
N ARG A 156 -16.12 8.63 -7.28
CA ARG A 156 -15.44 9.01 -8.53
C ARG A 156 -14.51 10.20 -8.37
N ARG A 157 -14.60 10.97 -7.28
CA ARG A 157 -13.76 12.17 -7.05
C ARG A 157 -12.27 11.86 -7.10
N ILE A 158 -11.87 10.64 -6.76
CA ILE A 158 -10.48 10.20 -6.89
C ILE A 158 -9.97 10.28 -8.32
N ARG A 159 -10.83 10.06 -9.34
CA ARG A 159 -10.48 10.14 -10.76
C ARG A 159 -10.01 11.55 -11.13
N GLU A 160 -10.68 12.56 -10.62
CA GLU A 160 -10.39 13.96 -10.91
C GLU A 160 -9.07 14.43 -10.29
N LYS A 161 -8.64 13.75 -9.21
CA LYS A 161 -7.41 14.06 -8.50
C LYS A 161 -6.22 13.21 -8.91
N LEU A 162 -6.44 12.09 -9.60
CA LEU A 162 -5.38 11.16 -9.95
C LEU A 162 -4.49 11.71 -11.06
N ALA A 163 -3.27 12.08 -10.72
CA ALA A 163 -2.28 12.70 -11.60
C ALA A 163 -1.33 11.68 -12.26
N GLY A 164 -1.15 10.49 -11.66
CA GLY A 164 -0.27 9.47 -12.23
C GLY A 164 -0.16 8.21 -11.39
N VAL A 165 0.51 7.21 -11.98
CA VAL A 165 0.85 5.94 -11.33
C VAL A 165 2.35 5.72 -11.45
N LEU A 166 3.05 5.60 -10.29
CA LEU A 166 4.47 5.32 -10.22
C LEU A 166 4.71 3.82 -10.30
N LEU A 167 5.52 3.40 -11.26
CA LEU A 167 5.81 1.99 -11.55
C LEU A 167 7.32 1.80 -11.73
N TYR A 168 7.85 0.67 -11.26
CA TYR A 168 9.27 0.31 -11.51
C TYR A 168 9.53 0.04 -13.00
N GLU A 169 8.53 -0.47 -13.72
CA GLU A 169 8.60 -0.74 -15.17
C GLU A 169 7.39 -0.15 -15.92
N PRO A 170 7.30 1.18 -16.09
CA PRO A 170 6.14 1.83 -16.70
C PRO A 170 5.77 1.29 -18.09
N ARG A 171 6.77 0.75 -18.82
CA ARG A 171 6.58 0.18 -20.16
C ARG A 171 5.79 -1.13 -20.17
N LEU A 172 5.70 -1.83 -19.03
CA LEU A 172 4.94 -3.07 -18.87
C LEU A 172 3.49 -2.83 -18.49
N ALA A 173 3.08 -1.58 -18.29
CA ALA A 173 1.70 -1.26 -17.92
C ALA A 173 0.75 -1.56 -19.10
N MET A 174 -0.24 -2.41 -18.84
CA MET A 174 -1.27 -2.84 -19.78
C MET A 174 -2.65 -2.24 -19.47
N ARG A 175 -2.68 -1.23 -18.58
CA ARG A 175 -3.93 -0.57 -18.16
C ARG A 175 -4.49 0.29 -19.29
N GLY A 176 -5.83 0.29 -19.42
CA GLY A 176 -6.59 1.09 -20.38
C GLY A 176 -7.22 2.36 -19.81
N ASP A 177 -6.91 2.72 -18.53
CA ASP A 177 -7.54 3.84 -17.82
C ASP A 177 -7.09 5.25 -18.28
N GLY A 178 -6.09 5.34 -19.14
CA GLY A 178 -5.55 6.61 -19.64
C GLY A 178 -4.74 7.40 -18.59
N VAL A 179 -4.53 6.86 -17.42
CA VAL A 179 -3.74 7.52 -16.36
C VAL A 179 -2.25 7.42 -16.70
N ARG A 180 -1.53 8.53 -16.55
CA ARG A 180 -0.11 8.63 -16.86
C ARG A 180 0.74 7.68 -16.00
N ASN A 181 1.57 6.85 -16.65
CA ASN A 181 2.57 6.04 -15.97
C ASN A 181 3.85 6.86 -15.75
N LEU A 182 4.34 6.86 -14.52
CA LEU A 182 5.54 7.58 -14.08
C LEU A 182 6.60 6.57 -13.66
N PRO A 183 7.90 6.83 -13.94
CA PRO A 183 8.96 5.92 -13.53
C PRO A 183 9.23 6.03 -12.02
N LEU A 184 9.29 4.88 -11.35
CA LEU A 184 9.85 4.72 -10.02
C LEU A 184 11.23 4.07 -10.20
N PRO A 185 12.33 4.68 -9.71
CA PRO A 185 13.65 4.07 -9.81
C PRO A 185 13.69 2.70 -9.14
N LYS A 186 14.39 1.74 -9.75
CA LYS A 186 14.58 0.42 -9.11
C LYS A 186 15.50 0.53 -7.90
N VAL A 187 15.21 -0.25 -6.88
CA VAL A 187 16.10 -0.41 -5.74
C VAL A 187 17.39 -1.09 -6.22
N ARG A 188 18.51 -0.41 -6.09
CA ARG A 188 19.82 -0.97 -6.45
C ARG A 188 20.37 -1.80 -5.30
N ARG A 189 20.94 -2.96 -5.65
CA ARG A 189 21.50 -3.90 -4.66
C ARG A 189 22.68 -3.30 -3.88
N GLU A 190 23.34 -2.31 -4.45
CA GLU A 190 24.61 -1.69 -3.99
C GLU A 190 24.39 -0.43 -3.13
N GLU A 191 23.16 0.05 -2.98
CA GLU A 191 22.85 1.23 -2.15
C GLU A 191 22.95 0.87 -0.66
N GLY A 192 24.13 1.07 -0.09
CA GLY A 192 24.44 0.73 1.30
C GLY A 192 23.51 1.39 2.32
N GLU A 193 23.27 2.71 2.18
CA GLU A 193 22.42 3.47 3.11
C GLU A 193 20.95 3.04 3.08
N GLY A 194 20.36 2.90 1.90
CA GLY A 194 18.95 2.48 1.74
C GLY A 194 18.71 1.07 2.29
N LYS A 195 19.67 0.15 2.10
CA LYS A 195 19.59 -1.20 2.64
C LYS A 195 19.71 -1.20 4.17
N THR A 196 20.63 -0.42 4.73
CA THR A 196 20.79 -0.29 6.18
C THR A 196 19.53 0.28 6.82
N LEU A 197 18.95 1.31 6.21
CA LEU A 197 17.71 1.92 6.65
C LEU A 197 16.53 0.92 6.65
N LEU A 198 16.36 0.17 5.55
CA LEU A 198 15.32 -0.86 5.45
C LEU A 198 15.53 -1.97 6.47
N ASN A 199 16.76 -2.44 6.64
CA ASN A 199 17.09 -3.46 7.65
C ASN A 199 16.76 -2.99 9.07
N HIS A 200 17.02 -1.71 9.40
CA HIS A 200 16.67 -1.13 10.68
C HIS A 200 15.14 -1.06 10.85
N ILE A 201 14.42 -0.50 9.88
CA ILE A 201 12.95 -0.35 9.95
C ILE A 201 12.25 -1.70 10.14
N PHE A 202 12.69 -2.72 9.40
CA PHE A 202 12.10 -4.06 9.45
C PHE A 202 12.70 -5.00 10.51
N ASP A 203 13.64 -4.51 11.34
CA ASP A 203 14.41 -5.34 12.31
C ASP A 203 14.98 -6.59 11.65
N TYR A 204 15.51 -6.43 10.43
CA TYR A 204 16.01 -7.56 9.66
C TYR A 204 17.28 -8.12 10.29
N LYS A 205 17.22 -9.39 10.65
CA LYS A 205 18.38 -10.17 11.11
C LYS A 205 18.73 -11.18 10.02
N LYS A 206 20.00 -11.13 9.59
CA LYS A 206 20.48 -12.13 8.63
C LYS A 206 20.36 -13.52 9.27
N PRO A 207 19.67 -14.47 8.63
CA PRO A 207 19.63 -15.84 9.13
C PRO A 207 21.06 -16.40 9.25
N GLU A 208 21.34 -17.11 10.34
CA GLU A 208 22.63 -17.80 10.53
C GLU A 208 22.82 -18.86 9.45
N ASP A 209 21.74 -19.54 9.16
CA ASP A 209 21.68 -20.58 8.13
C ASP A 209 20.94 -20.11 6.88
N MET A 210 21.59 -20.20 5.75
CA MET A 210 20.98 -19.93 4.44
C MET A 210 20.17 -21.11 3.96
N ALA A 211 18.97 -20.84 3.45
CA ALA A 211 18.22 -21.84 2.70
C ALA A 211 18.70 -21.88 1.25
N ASP A 212 18.72 -23.07 0.67
CA ASP A 212 18.96 -23.23 -0.77
C ASP A 212 17.73 -22.78 -1.57
N PHE A 213 16.54 -22.99 -0.99
CA PHE A 213 15.26 -22.66 -1.60
C PHE A 213 14.26 -22.11 -0.59
N ILE A 214 13.45 -21.15 -1.02
CA ILE A 214 12.37 -20.57 -0.22
C ILE A 214 11.07 -20.67 -1.00
N PHE A 215 10.09 -21.40 -0.47
CA PHE A 215 8.73 -21.38 -0.96
C PHE A 215 7.98 -20.20 -0.36
N LEU A 216 7.50 -19.30 -1.21
CA LEU A 216 6.70 -18.14 -0.79
C LEU A 216 5.21 -18.49 -0.92
N GLU A 217 4.54 -18.68 0.21
CA GLU A 217 3.10 -18.95 0.23
C GLU A 217 2.30 -17.74 -0.29
N GLN A 218 1.23 -17.99 -1.02
CA GLN A 218 0.30 -16.97 -1.51
C GLN A 218 -0.88 -16.78 -0.55
N SER A 219 -1.59 -15.67 -0.68
CA SER A 219 -2.74 -15.31 0.17
C SER A 219 -4.04 -16.07 -0.16
N PHE A 220 -4.00 -17.07 -1.00
CA PHE A 220 -5.19 -17.74 -1.53
C PHE A 220 -6.15 -18.24 -0.46
N ARG A 221 -5.64 -18.84 0.62
CA ARG A 221 -6.48 -19.35 1.71
C ARG A 221 -7.19 -18.21 2.45
N ALA A 222 -6.51 -17.10 2.71
CA ALA A 222 -7.09 -15.90 3.32
C ALA A 222 -8.17 -15.25 2.43
N GLU A 223 -8.10 -15.48 1.11
CA GLU A 223 -9.05 -14.97 0.11
C GLU A 223 -10.18 -15.98 -0.19
N GLY A 224 -10.22 -17.10 0.53
CA GLY A 224 -11.23 -18.14 0.33
C GLY A 224 -11.08 -18.92 -1.00
N ILE A 225 -9.94 -18.78 -1.67
CA ILE A 225 -9.65 -19.48 -2.90
C ILE A 225 -9.16 -20.89 -2.54
N ARG A 226 -9.85 -21.90 -3.04
CA ARG A 226 -9.42 -23.30 -2.87
C ARG A 226 -8.18 -23.54 -3.71
N THR A 227 -7.06 -23.80 -3.04
CA THR A 227 -5.79 -24.14 -3.67
C THR A 227 -5.22 -25.41 -3.08
N ASN A 228 -4.30 -25.99 -3.82
CA ASN A 228 -3.57 -27.16 -3.37
C ASN A 228 -2.14 -26.80 -2.96
N ASP A 229 -2.01 -25.73 -2.15
CA ASP A 229 -0.72 -25.14 -1.77
C ASP A 229 0.22 -26.14 -1.14
N ILE A 230 -0.30 -27.04 -0.28
CA ILE A 230 0.49 -28.11 0.34
C ILE A 230 1.03 -29.06 -0.71
N THR A 231 0.22 -29.46 -1.71
CA THR A 231 0.68 -30.33 -2.80
C THR A 231 1.73 -29.65 -3.65
N LEU A 232 1.50 -28.37 -4.00
CA LEU A 232 2.47 -27.58 -4.76
C LEU A 232 3.79 -27.43 -4.00
N MET A 233 3.74 -27.11 -2.71
CA MET A 233 4.91 -27.04 -1.86
C MET A 233 5.69 -28.35 -1.83
N ARG A 234 4.99 -29.52 -1.68
CA ARG A 234 5.62 -30.85 -1.72
C ARG A 234 6.26 -31.17 -3.07
N ILE A 235 5.60 -30.82 -4.17
CA ILE A 235 6.18 -30.94 -5.51
C ILE A 235 7.45 -30.12 -5.64
N CYS A 236 7.44 -28.88 -5.21
CA CYS A 236 8.62 -28.03 -5.22
C CYS A 236 9.74 -28.62 -4.34
N GLN A 237 9.42 -29.08 -3.14
CA GLN A 237 10.38 -29.73 -2.25
C GLN A 237 11.01 -30.97 -2.85
N GLN A 238 10.21 -31.83 -3.51
CA GLN A 238 10.72 -33.03 -4.21
C GLN A 238 11.60 -32.67 -5.41
N ALA A 239 11.24 -31.63 -6.17
CA ALA A 239 12.01 -31.19 -7.34
C ALA A 239 13.37 -30.59 -6.93
N VAL A 240 13.45 -29.95 -5.76
CA VAL A 240 14.67 -29.37 -5.21
C VAL A 240 15.64 -30.42 -4.69
N GLY A 241 15.14 -31.59 -4.27
CA GLY A 241 15.95 -32.65 -3.71
C GLY A 241 16.42 -32.41 -2.28
N PRO A 242 17.63 -32.89 -1.89
CA PRO A 242 18.10 -32.85 -0.50
C PRO A 242 18.56 -31.47 0.01
N GLY A 243 18.37 -30.41 -0.76
CA GLY A 243 18.69 -29.06 -0.35
C GLY A 243 17.83 -28.56 0.82
N ARG A 244 18.30 -27.55 1.51
CA ARG A 244 17.58 -26.91 2.61
C ARG A 244 16.42 -26.09 2.07
N PHE A 245 15.20 -26.54 2.32
CA PHE A 245 13.95 -25.95 1.87
C PHE A 245 13.25 -25.23 3.03
N LEU A 246 12.95 -23.95 2.88
CA LEU A 246 12.17 -23.17 3.84
C LEU A 246 10.84 -22.74 3.23
N VAL A 247 9.84 -22.63 4.07
CA VAL A 247 8.53 -22.07 3.73
C VAL A 247 8.38 -20.72 4.42
N LYS A 248 8.09 -19.67 3.64
CA LYS A 248 7.69 -18.39 4.18
C LYS A 248 6.17 -18.27 4.09
N PRO A 249 5.46 -18.37 5.22
CA PRO A 249 4.00 -18.25 5.24
C PRO A 249 3.55 -16.86 4.78
N HIS A 250 2.39 -16.81 4.13
CA HIS A 250 1.77 -15.53 3.82
C HIS A 250 1.13 -14.93 5.09
N PRO A 251 1.40 -13.66 5.45
CA PRO A 251 0.99 -13.08 6.75
C PRO A 251 -0.53 -12.99 6.94
N ARG A 252 -1.32 -13.08 5.87
CA ARG A 252 -2.80 -13.10 5.93
C ARG A 252 -3.40 -14.49 6.07
N ASN A 253 -2.63 -15.55 5.89
CA ASN A 253 -3.14 -16.90 6.05
C ASN A 253 -3.28 -17.24 7.55
N PRO A 254 -4.40 -17.83 7.98
CA PRO A 254 -4.69 -18.04 9.42
C PRO A 254 -3.84 -19.14 10.06
N GLU A 255 -3.26 -20.01 9.25
CA GLU A 255 -2.45 -21.15 9.70
C GLU A 255 -1.21 -21.29 8.84
N ASN A 256 -0.11 -21.70 9.44
CA ASN A 256 1.10 -22.07 8.73
C ASN A 256 0.90 -23.41 7.99
N LEU A 257 1.57 -23.55 6.85
CA LEU A 257 1.65 -24.80 6.10
C LEU A 257 2.48 -25.85 6.85
#